data_bbc4794979cfe5bee6e0aa19fbfca260
#
_entry.id   bbc4794979cfe5bee6e0aa19fbfca260
#
_cell.length_a   1.000
_cell.length_b   1.000
_cell.length_c   1.000
_cell.angle_alpha   90.00
_cell.angle_beta   90.00
_cell.angle_gamma   90.00
#
_symmetry.space_group_name_H-M   'P 1'
#
loop_
_entity.id
_entity.type
_entity.pdbx_description
1 polymer ?
#
loop_
_entity_poly.entity_id
_entity_poly.type
_entity_poly.pdbx_seq_one_letter_code
_entity_poly.pdbx_strand_id
1 'polypeptide(L)'
;FLCGLRCQPNGILIGKSVEKSKNAWYNELMGELICPIDRKLRRLIMRLDGFGLFVEDMARMIRFYRDVLGFEIKECEDTSNVYLVKDGTLFLLYGRKDFENMTHRKYEYIKGMNGHSEIALYVDTFEEVDTAYNNAIKNGATSVLEPELEPWGQRTCYIADPEGNLIEIGSWNKSYEEKDL
;
A
#
# COMPACT_ATOMS: atom_id res chain seq x y z
N PHE A 1 18.66 10.76 -23.38
CA PHE A 1 19.66 9.72 -23.69
C PHE A 1 19.20 8.43 -23.09
N LEU A 2 18.91 7.50 -23.93
CA LEU A 2 18.51 6.11 -23.87
C LEU A 2 18.77 5.40 -22.54
N CYS A 3 17.73 5.10 -21.79
CA CYS A 3 17.70 4.04 -20.80
C CYS A 3 17.39 2.72 -21.52
N GLY A 4 18.44 2.04 -21.96
CA GLY A 4 18.38 0.73 -22.58
C GLY A 4 18.74 -0.36 -21.58
N LEU A 5 17.95 -0.52 -20.52
CA LEU A 5 18.02 -1.71 -19.68
C LEU A 5 16.88 -2.63 -20.11
N ARG A 6 17.20 -3.61 -20.93
CA ARG A 6 16.35 -4.76 -21.22
C ARG A 6 16.05 -5.47 -19.90
N CYS A 7 14.78 -5.53 -19.52
CA CYS A 7 14.32 -6.48 -18.52
C CYS A 7 14.68 -7.89 -19.01
N GLN A 8 15.50 -8.59 -18.28
CA GLN A 8 15.78 -10.01 -18.56
C GLN A 8 14.59 -10.83 -18.09
N PRO A 9 13.99 -11.65 -18.95
CA PRO A 9 12.95 -12.57 -18.55
C PRO A 9 13.62 -13.82 -17.96
N ASN A 10 13.98 -13.80 -16.71
CA ASN A 10 14.21 -15.02 -15.93
C ASN A 10 14.46 -14.64 -14.47
N GLY A 11 13.49 -14.91 -13.72
CA GLY A 11 13.53 -15.18 -12.54
C GLY A 11 13.65 -15.26 -11.20
N ILE A 12 12.98 -15.88 -10.74
CA ILE A 12 13.02 -16.64 -9.48
C ILE A 12 14.43 -16.66 -8.84
N LEU A 13 14.73 -15.58 -8.15
CA LEU A 13 15.63 -15.55 -7.01
C LEU A 13 15.03 -14.74 -5.86
N ILE A 14 13.77 -15.02 -5.56
CA ILE A 14 13.05 -14.47 -4.42
C ILE A 14 12.72 -15.63 -3.49
N GLY A 15 13.60 -16.04 -2.69
CA GLY A 15 13.25 -17.08 -1.72
C GLY A 15 14.15 -17.11 -0.50
N LYS A 16 15.41 -16.82 -0.64
CA LYS A 16 16.34 -17.15 0.44
C LYS A 16 16.97 -15.95 1.15
N SER A 17 17.05 -14.79 0.52
CA SER A 17 17.73 -13.63 1.11
C SER A 17 16.80 -12.74 1.95
N VAL A 18 15.59 -12.51 1.48
CA VAL A 18 14.60 -11.68 2.21
C VAL A 18 14.04 -12.43 3.42
N GLU A 19 13.87 -13.76 3.28
CA GLU A 19 13.37 -14.60 4.39
C GLU A 19 14.41 -14.75 5.51
N LYS A 20 15.71 -14.83 5.18
CA LYS A 20 16.77 -14.85 6.20
C LYS A 20 16.94 -13.52 6.94
N SER A 21 16.79 -12.38 6.27
CA SER A 21 16.86 -11.07 6.93
C SER A 21 15.63 -10.79 7.82
N LYS A 22 14.44 -11.14 7.37
CA LYS A 22 13.20 -11.03 8.17
C LYS A 22 13.28 -11.90 9.44
N ASN A 23 13.74 -13.12 9.33
CA ASN A 23 13.81 -14.02 10.48
C ASN A 23 14.91 -13.65 11.50
N ALA A 24 16.04 -13.10 11.05
CA ALA A 24 17.09 -12.64 11.97
C ALA A 24 16.66 -11.40 12.76
N TRP A 25 16.11 -10.40 12.08
CA TRP A 25 15.61 -9.16 12.68
C TRP A 25 14.44 -9.41 13.64
N TYR A 26 13.57 -10.32 13.27
CA TYR A 26 12.40 -10.72 14.03
C TYR A 26 12.72 -11.45 15.34
N ASN A 27 13.76 -12.28 15.35
CA ASN A 27 14.19 -13.01 16.53
C ASN A 27 14.94 -12.11 17.53
N GLU A 28 15.62 -11.08 17.06
CA GLU A 28 16.37 -10.15 17.90
C GLU A 28 15.44 -9.17 18.64
N LEU A 29 14.39 -8.67 17.96
CA LEU A 29 13.40 -7.76 18.56
C LEU A 29 12.46 -8.45 19.55
N MET A 30 12.23 -9.76 19.42
CA MET A 30 11.27 -10.52 20.20
C MET A 30 11.89 -11.29 21.37
N GLY A 31 13.23 -11.29 21.48
CA GLY A 31 13.93 -11.96 22.59
C GLY A 31 13.73 -11.30 23.96
N GLU A 32 13.32 -10.04 24.01
CA GLU A 32 13.29 -9.26 25.25
C GLU A 32 11.89 -9.01 25.85
N LEU A 33 10.80 -9.43 25.18
CA LEU A 33 9.41 -9.15 25.61
C LEU A 33 8.56 -10.38 25.92
N ILE A 34 9.18 -11.52 26.24
CA ILE A 34 8.40 -12.71 26.61
C ILE A 34 8.25 -12.78 28.14
N CYS A 35 7.16 -12.21 28.63
CA CYS A 35 6.58 -12.65 29.89
C CYS A 35 6.37 -14.18 29.83
N PRO A 36 6.74 -14.98 30.86
CA PRO A 36 6.57 -16.44 30.87
C PRO A 36 5.09 -16.80 30.97
N ILE A 37 4.41 -16.80 29.84
CA ILE A 37 3.05 -17.32 29.71
C ILE A 37 3.15 -18.83 29.49
N ASP A 38 2.43 -19.58 30.33
CA ASP A 38 2.29 -21.03 30.35
C ASP A 38 2.28 -21.65 28.92
N ARG A 39 3.23 -22.55 28.65
CA ARG A 39 3.42 -23.23 27.36
C ARG A 39 2.21 -24.07 26.90
N LYS A 40 1.19 -24.26 27.70
CA LYS A 40 0.00 -25.05 27.38
C LYS A 40 -1.08 -24.30 26.59
N LEU A 41 -1.03 -22.97 26.54
CA LEU A 41 -1.99 -22.12 25.85
C LEU A 41 -1.27 -21.14 24.91
N ARG A 42 -0.42 -21.62 23.99
CA ARG A 42 0.01 -20.76 22.89
C ARG A 42 -1.18 -20.51 21.96
N ARG A 43 -1.94 -19.48 22.28
CA ARG A 43 -2.90 -18.92 21.34
C ARG A 43 -2.13 -18.51 20.09
N LEU A 44 -2.52 -19.04 18.93
CA LEU A 44 -1.98 -18.59 17.67
C LEU A 44 -2.30 -17.11 17.51
N ILE A 45 -1.30 -16.26 17.58
CA ILE A 45 -1.43 -14.82 17.35
C ILE A 45 -1.07 -14.57 15.89
N MET A 46 -2.08 -14.26 15.07
CA MET A 46 -1.84 -13.78 13.72
C MET A 46 -1.45 -12.30 13.76
N ARG A 47 -0.49 -11.92 12.92
CA ARG A 47 -0.02 -10.55 12.79
C ARG A 47 -0.37 -10.03 11.41
N LEU A 48 -0.69 -8.75 11.32
CA LEU A 48 -0.84 -8.10 10.02
C LEU A 48 0.54 -7.99 9.37
N ASP A 49 0.70 -8.59 8.21
CA ASP A 49 1.94 -8.53 7.43
C ASP A 49 1.86 -7.44 6.37
N GLY A 50 0.71 -7.28 5.74
CA GLY A 50 0.54 -6.28 4.69
C GLY A 50 -0.89 -6.13 4.18
N PHE A 51 -1.01 -5.27 3.20
CA PHE A 51 -2.24 -4.99 2.48
C PHE A 51 -2.01 -5.16 0.97
N GLY A 52 -2.96 -5.73 0.25
CA GLY A 52 -2.84 -5.97 -1.18
C GLY A 52 -4.10 -5.62 -1.95
N LEU A 53 -3.91 -5.11 -3.17
CA LEU A 53 -4.94 -4.84 -4.14
C LEU A 53 -4.91 -5.88 -5.26
N PHE A 54 -6.07 -6.36 -5.67
CA PHE A 54 -6.22 -7.25 -6.83
C PHE A 54 -6.42 -6.43 -8.09
N VAL A 55 -5.40 -6.43 -8.95
CA VAL A 55 -5.23 -5.50 -10.07
C VAL A 55 -5.55 -6.17 -11.41
N GLU A 56 -6.30 -5.49 -12.27
CA GLU A 56 -6.57 -5.92 -13.64
C GLU A 56 -5.54 -5.32 -14.62
N ASP A 57 -5.32 -4.00 -14.56
CA ASP A 57 -4.34 -3.27 -15.39
C ASP A 57 -3.12 -2.90 -14.55
N MET A 58 -2.16 -3.83 -14.45
CA MET A 58 -0.96 -3.66 -13.64
C MET A 58 -0.13 -2.45 -14.09
N ALA A 59 0.04 -2.24 -15.39
CA ALA A 59 0.82 -1.12 -15.90
C ALA A 59 0.23 0.24 -15.50
N ARG A 60 -1.09 0.39 -15.57
CA ARG A 60 -1.80 1.61 -15.17
C ARG A 60 -1.68 1.84 -13.66
N MET A 61 -1.82 0.80 -12.87
CA MET A 61 -1.73 0.89 -11.41
C MET A 61 -0.30 1.18 -10.95
N ILE A 62 0.72 0.56 -11.57
CA ILE A 62 2.13 0.88 -11.28
C ILE A 62 2.40 2.36 -11.54
N ARG A 63 2.01 2.88 -12.71
CA ARG A 63 2.20 4.31 -13.02
C ARG A 63 1.50 5.20 -12.00
N PHE A 64 0.28 4.88 -11.62
CA PHE A 64 -0.47 5.68 -10.65
C PHE A 64 0.21 5.68 -9.27
N TYR A 65 0.49 4.51 -8.71
CA TYR A 65 1.11 4.42 -7.39
C TYR A 65 2.55 4.95 -7.36
N ARG A 66 3.33 4.69 -8.41
CA ARG A 66 4.72 5.14 -8.50
C ARG A 66 4.83 6.63 -8.82
N ASP A 67 4.20 7.07 -9.90
CA ASP A 67 4.48 8.38 -10.49
C ASP A 67 3.58 9.49 -9.91
N VAL A 68 2.40 9.13 -9.37
CA VAL A 68 1.44 10.08 -8.80
C VAL A 68 1.50 10.09 -7.27
N LEU A 69 1.50 8.92 -6.63
CA LEU A 69 1.50 8.79 -5.18
C LEU A 69 2.89 8.59 -4.56
N GLY A 70 3.95 8.48 -5.37
CA GLY A 70 5.34 8.41 -4.91
C GLY A 70 5.72 7.10 -4.20
N PHE A 71 5.07 5.98 -4.54
CA PHE A 71 5.46 4.68 -4.04
C PHE A 71 6.73 4.19 -4.73
N GLU A 72 7.68 3.63 -3.98
CA GLU A 72 8.96 3.15 -4.53
C GLU A 72 8.82 1.80 -5.27
N ILE A 73 8.04 1.79 -6.34
CA ILE A 73 7.85 0.61 -7.18
C ILE A 73 9.04 0.49 -8.15
N LYS A 74 9.77 -0.61 -8.06
CA LYS A 74 10.97 -0.90 -8.85
C LYS A 74 10.69 -1.83 -10.03
N GLU A 75 9.56 -2.51 -9.99
CA GLU A 75 9.15 -3.45 -11.03
C GLU A 75 8.79 -2.73 -12.33
N CYS A 76 9.01 -3.43 -13.44
CA CYS A 76 8.58 -2.98 -14.75
C CYS A 76 7.07 -3.09 -14.90
N GLU A 77 6.48 -2.29 -15.78
CA GLU A 77 5.04 -2.22 -15.99
C GLU A 77 4.42 -3.49 -16.61
N ASP A 78 5.24 -4.38 -17.16
CA ASP A 78 4.86 -5.69 -17.70
C ASP A 78 4.88 -6.82 -16.66
N THR A 79 5.19 -6.51 -15.39
CA THR A 79 5.10 -7.50 -14.31
C THR A 79 3.66 -7.87 -14.00
N SER A 80 3.44 -9.09 -13.52
CA SER A 80 2.11 -9.52 -13.05
C SER A 80 1.83 -9.17 -11.59
N ASN A 81 2.87 -8.87 -10.81
CA ASN A 81 2.73 -8.58 -9.38
C ASN A 81 3.81 -7.60 -8.91
N VAL A 82 3.47 -6.76 -7.94
CA VAL A 82 4.37 -5.81 -7.28
C VAL A 82 4.39 -6.07 -5.77
N TYR A 83 5.57 -6.03 -5.18
CA TYR A 83 5.77 -6.21 -3.74
C TYR A 83 6.73 -5.14 -3.22
N LEU A 84 6.27 -4.29 -2.33
CA LEU A 84 7.12 -3.28 -1.69
C LEU A 84 6.80 -3.13 -0.22
N VAL A 85 7.73 -2.55 0.53
CA VAL A 85 7.47 -2.12 1.90
C VAL A 85 7.31 -0.61 1.88
N LYS A 86 6.13 -0.13 2.26
CA LYS A 86 5.80 1.28 2.41
C LYS A 86 5.57 1.56 3.89
N ASP A 87 6.40 2.40 4.47
CA ASP A 87 6.32 2.80 5.88
C ASP A 87 6.21 1.60 6.85
N GLY A 88 7.04 0.57 6.63
CA GLY A 88 7.08 -0.65 7.45
C GLY A 88 5.99 -1.67 7.17
N THR A 89 5.05 -1.39 6.27
CA THR A 89 3.94 -2.29 5.90
C THR A 89 4.16 -2.85 4.50
N LEU A 90 3.97 -4.16 4.33
CA LEU A 90 4.00 -4.78 3.01
C LEU A 90 2.79 -4.29 2.20
N PHE A 91 3.05 -3.74 1.02
CA PHE A 91 2.04 -3.33 0.06
C PHE A 91 2.19 -4.14 -1.23
N LEU A 92 1.06 -4.65 -1.75
CA LEU A 92 1.07 -5.52 -2.92
C LEU A 92 0.08 -5.01 -3.98
N LEU A 93 0.53 -5.02 -5.23
CA LEU A 93 -0.38 -5.06 -6.37
C LEU A 93 -0.31 -6.50 -6.92
N TYR A 94 -1.40 -7.23 -6.84
CA TYR A 94 -1.47 -8.65 -7.22
C TYR A 94 -2.39 -8.81 -8.42
N GLY A 95 -1.86 -9.34 -9.53
CA GLY A 95 -2.65 -9.54 -10.74
C GLY A 95 -3.83 -10.49 -10.51
N ARG A 96 -5.04 -10.07 -10.89
CA ARG A 96 -6.28 -10.87 -10.71
C ARG A 96 -6.14 -12.27 -11.29
N LYS A 97 -5.52 -12.40 -12.48
CA LYS A 97 -5.31 -13.71 -13.13
C LYS A 97 -4.40 -14.61 -12.32
N ASP A 98 -3.34 -14.08 -11.75
CA ASP A 98 -2.39 -14.86 -10.95
C ASP A 98 -3.03 -15.32 -9.65
N PHE A 99 -3.83 -14.45 -9.02
CA PHE A 99 -4.57 -14.81 -7.82
C PHE A 99 -5.63 -15.91 -8.10
N GLU A 100 -6.38 -15.79 -9.18
CA GLU A 100 -7.35 -16.79 -9.61
C GLU A 100 -6.70 -18.14 -9.93
N ASN A 101 -5.54 -18.12 -10.59
CA ASN A 101 -4.77 -19.32 -10.88
C ASN A 101 -4.25 -19.99 -9.60
N MET A 102 -3.71 -19.19 -8.66
CA MET A 102 -3.21 -19.70 -7.39
C MET A 102 -4.33 -20.32 -6.53
N THR A 103 -5.50 -19.70 -6.50
CA THR A 103 -6.63 -20.16 -5.66
C THR A 103 -7.52 -21.17 -6.37
N HIS A 104 -7.32 -21.41 -7.67
CA HIS A 104 -8.17 -22.25 -8.51
C HIS A 104 -9.66 -21.84 -8.49
N ARG A 105 -9.92 -20.53 -8.38
CA ARG A 105 -11.26 -19.94 -8.30
C ARG A 105 -11.38 -18.71 -9.18
N LYS A 106 -12.60 -18.40 -9.58
CA LYS A 106 -12.99 -17.13 -10.19
C LYS A 106 -13.64 -16.24 -9.15
N TYR A 107 -13.39 -14.94 -9.27
CA TYR A 107 -13.93 -13.94 -8.38
C TYR A 107 -14.70 -12.88 -9.17
N GLU A 108 -15.73 -12.33 -8.54
CA GLU A 108 -16.40 -11.14 -9.05
C GLU A 108 -15.68 -9.91 -8.48
N TYR A 109 -15.14 -9.10 -9.39
CA TYR A 109 -14.47 -7.85 -9.01
C TYR A 109 -15.43 -6.68 -9.27
N ILE A 110 -15.54 -5.80 -8.29
CA ILE A 110 -16.39 -4.62 -8.38
C ILE A 110 -15.88 -3.71 -9.50
N LYS A 111 -16.79 -3.20 -10.31
CA LYS A 111 -16.51 -2.16 -11.30
C LYS A 111 -16.90 -0.81 -10.72
N GLY A 112 -16.01 0.19 -10.86
CA GLY A 112 -16.19 1.51 -10.27
C GLY A 112 -15.67 1.60 -8.84
N MET A 113 -16.15 2.58 -8.08
CA MET A 113 -15.65 2.85 -6.73
C MET A 113 -15.93 1.70 -5.77
N ASN A 114 -14.88 1.24 -5.09
CA ASN A 114 -14.92 0.17 -4.11
C ASN A 114 -14.98 0.73 -2.69
N GLY A 115 -16.15 0.73 -2.08
CA GLY A 115 -16.35 1.22 -0.72
C GLY A 115 -16.17 0.18 0.39
N HIS A 116 -15.45 -0.94 0.14
CA HIS A 116 -15.22 -1.98 1.15
C HIS A 116 -13.97 -1.74 2.00
N SER A 117 -13.04 -0.95 1.49
CA SER A 117 -11.77 -0.63 2.17
C SER A 117 -11.24 0.70 1.67
N GLU A 118 -10.34 1.27 2.41
CA GLU A 118 -9.58 2.46 2.03
C GLU A 118 -8.09 2.25 2.30
N ILE A 119 -7.28 3.05 1.62
CA ILE A 119 -5.86 3.22 1.92
C ILE A 119 -5.72 4.64 2.45
N ALA A 120 -5.36 4.79 3.72
CA ALA A 120 -5.11 6.10 4.32
C ALA A 120 -3.64 6.48 4.14
N LEU A 121 -3.40 7.63 3.54
CA LEU A 121 -2.09 8.24 3.33
C LEU A 121 -2.01 9.54 4.12
N TYR A 122 -0.84 9.80 4.71
CA TYR A 122 -0.58 11.00 5.47
C TYR A 122 0.43 11.90 4.74
N VAL A 123 0.19 13.22 4.82
CA VAL A 123 1.13 14.26 4.41
C VAL A 123 1.30 15.28 5.55
N ASP A 124 2.42 16.02 5.56
CA ASP A 124 2.81 16.82 6.72
C ASP A 124 1.95 18.09 6.90
N THR A 125 1.44 18.67 5.82
CA THR A 125 0.74 19.96 5.87
C THR A 125 -0.61 19.93 5.16
N PHE A 126 -1.48 20.86 5.51
CA PHE A 126 -2.79 21.03 4.84
C PHE A 126 -2.63 21.38 3.35
N GLU A 127 -1.64 22.21 3.01
CA GLU A 127 -1.33 22.58 1.63
C GLU A 127 -0.86 21.39 0.80
N GLU A 128 -0.20 20.42 1.44
CA GLU A 128 0.18 19.17 0.78
C GLU A 128 -1.01 18.26 0.50
N VAL A 129 -2.07 18.29 1.32
CA VAL A 129 -3.33 17.59 1.00
C VAL A 129 -3.93 18.14 -0.29
N ASP A 130 -4.05 19.48 -0.40
CA ASP A 130 -4.59 20.15 -1.59
C ASP A 130 -3.73 19.86 -2.83
N THR A 131 -2.41 19.91 -2.67
CA THR A 131 -1.44 19.65 -3.73
C THR A 131 -1.53 18.21 -4.21
N ALA A 132 -1.55 17.25 -3.28
CA ALA A 132 -1.63 15.82 -3.59
C ALA A 132 -2.95 15.47 -4.28
N TYR A 133 -4.07 16.01 -3.79
CA TYR A 133 -5.38 15.86 -4.42
C TYR A 133 -5.37 16.37 -5.86
N ASN A 134 -4.97 17.62 -6.09
CA ASN A 134 -4.96 18.23 -7.41
C ASN A 134 -4.04 17.46 -8.38
N ASN A 135 -2.88 17.01 -7.89
CA ASN A 135 -1.97 16.18 -8.68
C ASN A 135 -2.60 14.83 -9.05
N ALA A 136 -3.25 14.17 -8.10
CA ALA A 136 -3.89 12.88 -8.33
C ALA A 136 -5.03 12.99 -9.36
N ILE A 137 -5.91 13.99 -9.23
CA ILE A 137 -7.01 14.23 -10.17
C ILE A 137 -6.48 14.51 -11.58
N LYS A 138 -5.47 15.36 -11.70
CA LYS A 138 -4.82 15.67 -13.00
C LYS A 138 -4.23 14.42 -13.67
N ASN A 139 -3.82 13.44 -12.88
CA ASN A 139 -3.17 12.22 -13.35
C ASN A 139 -4.08 10.97 -13.31
N GLY A 140 -5.40 11.17 -13.32
CA GLY A 140 -6.37 10.11 -13.61
C GLY A 140 -7.04 9.47 -12.42
N ALA A 141 -6.89 10.01 -11.21
CA ALA A 141 -7.74 9.66 -10.09
C ALA A 141 -9.16 10.22 -10.28
N THR A 142 -10.13 9.56 -9.67
CA THR A 142 -11.50 10.06 -9.58
C THR A 142 -11.68 10.81 -8.26
N SER A 143 -12.24 12.03 -8.30
CA SER A 143 -12.63 12.76 -7.09
C SER A 143 -13.76 12.04 -6.36
N VAL A 144 -13.62 11.90 -5.06
CA VAL A 144 -14.64 11.34 -4.15
C VAL A 144 -15.06 12.40 -3.13
N LEU A 145 -14.08 13.06 -2.51
CA LEU A 145 -14.26 14.19 -1.61
C LEU A 145 -13.13 15.20 -1.87
N GLU A 146 -13.49 16.44 -2.17
CA GLU A 146 -12.50 17.51 -2.28
C GLU A 146 -11.87 17.83 -0.92
N PRO A 147 -10.64 18.42 -0.88
CA PRO A 147 -9.99 18.74 0.39
C PRO A 147 -10.82 19.65 1.27
N GLU A 148 -11.16 19.19 2.47
CA GLU A 148 -11.89 19.98 3.45
C GLU A 148 -11.30 19.81 4.86
N LEU A 149 -11.58 20.79 5.73
CA LEU A 149 -11.19 20.74 7.14
C LEU A 149 -12.32 20.09 7.94
N GLU A 150 -12.03 18.95 8.50
CA GLU A 150 -12.97 18.19 9.29
C GLU A 150 -13.19 18.79 10.70
N PRO A 151 -14.35 18.57 11.32
CA PRO A 151 -14.65 19.10 12.66
C PRO A 151 -13.66 18.65 13.75
N TRP A 152 -12.98 17.53 13.54
CA TRP A 152 -11.94 17.01 14.45
C TRP A 152 -10.55 17.57 14.19
N GLY A 153 -10.38 18.48 13.21
CA GLY A 153 -9.14 19.21 12.96
C GLY A 153 -8.22 18.62 11.89
N GLN A 154 -8.58 17.51 11.30
CA GLN A 154 -7.89 16.94 10.15
C GLN A 154 -8.31 17.65 8.86
N ARG A 155 -7.36 18.00 7.99
CA ARG A 155 -7.67 18.30 6.60
C ARG A 155 -7.54 17.02 5.81
N THR A 156 -8.61 16.63 5.13
CA THR A 156 -8.63 15.37 4.37
C THR A 156 -9.31 15.53 3.03
N CYS A 157 -9.00 14.62 2.12
CA CYS A 157 -9.70 14.42 0.86
C CYS A 157 -9.79 12.93 0.55
N TYR A 158 -10.72 12.56 -0.33
CA TYR A 158 -10.82 11.21 -0.85
C TYR A 158 -10.73 11.21 -2.37
N ILE A 159 -9.94 10.28 -2.87
CA ILE A 159 -9.84 9.98 -4.30
C ILE A 159 -10.09 8.48 -4.52
N ALA A 160 -10.41 8.09 -5.74
CA ALA A 160 -10.35 6.71 -6.15
C ALA A 160 -9.23 6.53 -7.18
N ASP A 161 -8.46 5.45 -7.04
CA ASP A 161 -7.43 5.07 -8.00
C ASP A 161 -8.05 4.66 -9.35
N PRO A 162 -7.24 4.37 -10.39
CA PRO A 162 -7.76 4.00 -11.71
C PRO A 162 -8.67 2.78 -11.76
N GLU A 163 -8.63 1.90 -10.74
CA GLU A 163 -9.51 0.74 -10.62
C GLU A 163 -10.62 0.90 -9.57
N GLY A 164 -10.73 2.10 -8.96
CA GLY A 164 -11.82 2.45 -8.06
C GLY A 164 -11.55 2.19 -6.59
N ASN A 165 -10.34 1.86 -6.18
CA ASN A 165 -10.01 1.70 -4.76
C ASN A 165 -9.94 3.07 -4.09
N LEU A 166 -10.56 3.21 -2.91
CA LEU A 166 -10.60 4.46 -2.17
C LEU A 166 -9.27 4.74 -1.48
N ILE A 167 -8.84 6.00 -1.57
CA ILE A 167 -7.63 6.50 -0.95
C ILE A 167 -7.98 7.79 -0.21
N GLU A 168 -7.79 7.78 1.10
CA GLU A 168 -7.76 8.99 1.92
C GLU A 168 -6.36 9.62 1.83
N ILE A 169 -6.31 10.95 1.70
CA ILE A 169 -5.08 11.73 1.88
C ILE A 169 -5.38 12.78 2.94
N GLY A 170 -4.70 12.68 4.08
CA GLY A 170 -4.99 13.53 5.23
C GLY A 170 -3.74 14.14 5.86
N SER A 171 -3.97 15.24 6.58
CA SER A 171 -2.99 15.89 7.45
C SER A 171 -3.66 16.39 8.71
N TRP A 172 -2.94 16.33 9.83
CA TRP A 172 -3.39 16.92 11.09
C TRP A 172 -2.76 18.30 11.24
N ASN A 173 -3.49 19.24 11.84
CA ASN A 173 -2.93 20.56 12.13
C ASN A 173 -1.72 20.40 13.04
N LYS A 174 -0.59 21.06 12.71
CA LYS A 174 0.65 21.01 13.51
C LYS A 174 0.51 21.49 14.95
N SER A 175 -0.56 22.20 15.29
CA SER A 175 -0.85 22.55 16.68
C SER A 175 -1.26 21.35 17.54
N TYR A 176 -1.43 20.17 16.94
CA TYR A 176 -1.73 18.91 17.63
C TYR A 176 -0.46 18.10 17.97
N GLU A 177 0.72 18.70 17.79
CA GLU A 177 1.97 18.04 18.17
C GLU A 177 2.03 17.81 19.69
N GLU A 178 2.00 16.52 20.07
CA GLU A 178 2.57 15.94 21.31
C GLU A 178 2.10 16.44 22.68
N LYS A 179 0.97 17.08 22.85
CA LYS A 179 0.55 17.50 24.20
C LYS A 179 -0.53 16.61 24.85
N ASP A 180 -1.13 15.69 24.10
CA ASP A 180 -2.29 14.91 24.57
C ASP A 180 -2.19 13.39 24.34
N LEU A 181 -0.97 12.85 24.32
CA LEU A 181 -0.75 11.39 24.35
C LEU A 181 -0.06 10.95 25.64
#